data_d220a099e602324158e8936ff2ae3c56
#
_entry.id   d220a099e602324158e8936ff2ae3c56
#
_cell.length_a   1.000
_cell.length_b   1.000
_cell.length_c   1.000
_cell.angle_alpha   90.00
_cell.angle_beta   90.00
_cell.angle_gamma   90.00
#
_symmetry.space_group_name_H-M   'P 1'
#
loop_
_entity.id
_entity.type
_entity.pdbx_description
1 polymer ?
#
loop_
_entity_poly.entity_id
_entity_poly.type
_entity_poly.pdbx_seq_one_letter_code
_entity_poly.pdbx_strand_id
1 'polypeptide(L)'
;MTFVPRPTRHSVDKILDVSRDIVFRDGARGVTIDRIVAASGAPKGSVYHRFSTVNDLLGSMWLRGVRRSQARFLEQLGADGDPVEAAVAAGLAIHDFAQQEPADARLLAALRREDLVGEVTDPALAAALSEVNDQLRAALTALARRLYGHASRDAVERTTCAVVDLPQGAVRRHLVNGVAVPGNVRSQLAAAIRAALPDPPVDPKASRKECSDVR
;
A
#
# COMPACT_ATOMS: atom_id res chain seq x y z
N MET A 1 -33.42 2.25 31.19
CA MET A 1 -32.03 2.08 30.73
C MET A 1 -32.09 1.79 29.23
N THR A 2 -31.84 2.79 28.41
CA THR A 2 -31.92 2.64 26.96
C THR A 2 -30.55 2.14 26.45
N PHE A 3 -30.49 0.92 26.01
CA PHE A 3 -29.29 0.32 25.39
C PHE A 3 -29.07 0.98 24.03
N VAL A 4 -28.10 1.86 23.91
CA VAL A 4 -27.65 2.43 22.64
C VAL A 4 -26.63 1.44 22.06
N PRO A 5 -26.94 0.75 20.94
CA PRO A 5 -25.98 -0.15 20.30
C PRO A 5 -24.79 0.67 19.79
N ARG A 6 -23.59 0.35 20.28
CA ARG A 6 -22.33 0.91 19.79
C ARG A 6 -22.23 0.62 18.29
N PRO A 7 -22.04 1.61 17.40
CA PRO A 7 -21.86 1.34 15.96
C PRO A 7 -20.61 0.51 15.80
N THR A 8 -20.78 -0.74 15.41
CA THR A 8 -19.71 -1.71 15.29
C THR A 8 -18.83 -1.32 14.11
N ARG A 9 -17.51 -1.22 14.35
CA ARG A 9 -16.45 -0.99 13.34
C ARG A 9 -16.60 -1.93 12.14
N HIS A 10 -17.13 -3.13 12.37
CA HIS A 10 -17.48 -4.14 11.35
C HIS A 10 -18.48 -3.68 10.29
N SER A 11 -19.35 -2.69 10.58
CA SER A 11 -20.33 -2.24 9.59
C SER A 11 -19.73 -1.37 8.49
N VAL A 12 -18.67 -0.58 8.78
CA VAL A 12 -17.97 0.26 7.78
C VAL A 12 -17.13 -0.63 6.86
N ASP A 13 -16.31 -1.50 7.41
CA ASP A 13 -15.47 -2.40 6.62
C ASP A 13 -16.33 -3.25 5.69
N LYS A 14 -17.46 -3.80 6.18
CA LYS A 14 -18.38 -4.58 5.35
C LYS A 14 -18.99 -3.75 4.21
N ILE A 15 -19.35 -2.49 4.47
CA ILE A 15 -19.86 -1.59 3.43
C ILE A 15 -18.79 -1.36 2.36
N LEU A 16 -17.55 -1.09 2.75
CA LEU A 16 -16.45 -0.85 1.82
C LEU A 16 -16.06 -2.12 1.05
N ASP A 17 -16.10 -3.31 1.67
CA ASP A 17 -15.83 -4.58 1.01
C ASP A 17 -16.89 -4.90 -0.06
N VAL A 18 -18.16 -4.76 0.29
CA VAL A 18 -19.27 -4.93 -0.67
C VAL A 18 -19.16 -3.94 -1.83
N SER A 19 -18.77 -2.70 -1.54
CA SER A 19 -18.60 -1.68 -2.59
C SER A 19 -17.46 -2.05 -3.54
N ARG A 20 -16.35 -2.55 -3.02
CA ARG A 20 -15.24 -3.09 -3.82
C ARG A 20 -15.70 -4.23 -4.73
N ASP A 21 -16.46 -5.16 -4.19
CA ASP A 21 -16.95 -6.32 -4.94
C ASP A 21 -17.93 -5.90 -6.06
N ILE A 22 -18.75 -4.86 -5.81
CA ILE A 22 -19.61 -4.26 -6.85
C ILE A 22 -18.75 -3.59 -7.93
N VAL A 23 -17.70 -2.83 -7.55
CA VAL A 23 -16.76 -2.21 -8.51
C VAL A 23 -16.14 -3.26 -9.43
N PHE A 24 -15.72 -4.41 -8.91
CA PHE A 24 -15.12 -5.46 -9.74
C PHE A 24 -16.11 -6.14 -10.68
N ARG A 25 -17.36 -6.25 -10.28
CA ARG A 25 -18.40 -6.92 -11.08
C ARG A 25 -19.00 -6.00 -12.13
N ASP A 26 -19.27 -4.75 -11.77
CA ASP A 26 -20.15 -3.86 -12.54
C ASP A 26 -19.51 -2.49 -12.83
N GLY A 27 -18.25 -2.29 -12.43
CA GLY A 27 -17.56 -1.01 -12.53
C GLY A 27 -17.98 0.01 -11.46
N ALA A 28 -17.29 1.14 -11.40
CA ALA A 28 -17.58 2.20 -10.43
C ALA A 28 -19.00 2.77 -10.58
N ARG A 29 -19.50 2.88 -11.83
CA ARG A 29 -20.88 3.34 -12.12
C ARG A 29 -21.96 2.37 -11.61
N GLY A 30 -21.61 1.11 -11.39
CA GLY A 30 -22.50 0.11 -10.81
C GLY A 30 -22.71 0.27 -9.31
N VAL A 31 -21.89 1.07 -8.62
CA VAL A 31 -22.01 1.29 -7.18
C VAL A 31 -23.13 2.29 -6.89
N THR A 32 -24.18 1.81 -6.23
CA THR A 32 -25.29 2.63 -5.75
C THR A 32 -25.59 2.31 -4.31
N ILE A 33 -26.12 3.28 -3.57
CA ILE A 33 -26.47 3.08 -2.15
C ILE A 33 -27.44 1.91 -1.96
N ASP A 34 -28.43 1.78 -2.84
CA ASP A 34 -29.41 0.69 -2.72
C ASP A 34 -28.79 -0.70 -2.91
N ARG A 35 -27.84 -0.84 -3.84
CA ARG A 35 -27.10 -2.09 -4.04
C ARG A 35 -26.18 -2.40 -2.85
N ILE A 36 -25.55 -1.37 -2.29
CA ILE A 36 -24.71 -1.52 -1.11
C ILE A 36 -25.54 -1.97 0.09
N VAL A 37 -26.69 -1.34 0.32
CA VAL A 37 -27.64 -1.71 1.38
C VAL A 37 -28.09 -3.16 1.20
N ALA A 38 -28.53 -3.53 0.00
CA ALA A 38 -28.99 -4.89 -0.30
C ALA A 38 -27.90 -5.95 -0.04
N ALA A 39 -26.64 -5.66 -0.42
CA ALA A 39 -25.55 -6.62 -0.32
C ALA A 39 -24.88 -6.63 1.07
N SER A 40 -24.80 -5.46 1.76
CA SER A 40 -24.16 -5.37 3.09
C SER A 40 -25.09 -5.74 4.23
N GLY A 41 -26.42 -5.55 4.03
CA GLY A 41 -27.43 -5.62 5.08
C GLY A 41 -27.39 -4.41 6.03
N ALA A 42 -26.62 -3.37 5.72
CA ALA A 42 -26.57 -2.16 6.52
C ALA A 42 -27.84 -1.33 6.33
N PRO A 43 -28.39 -0.71 7.40
CA PRO A 43 -29.51 0.21 7.25
C PRO A 43 -29.14 1.39 6.34
N LYS A 44 -30.04 1.76 5.41
CA LYS A 44 -29.83 2.85 4.44
C LYS A 44 -29.40 4.16 5.12
N GLY A 45 -30.04 4.51 6.23
CA GLY A 45 -29.68 5.68 7.03
C GLY A 45 -28.26 5.62 7.59
N SER A 46 -27.76 4.43 7.98
CA SER A 46 -26.38 4.25 8.44
C SER A 46 -25.34 4.47 7.35
N VAL A 47 -25.68 4.12 6.10
CA VAL A 47 -24.77 4.35 4.96
C VAL A 47 -24.69 5.87 4.68
N TYR A 48 -25.85 6.55 4.57
CA TYR A 48 -25.87 8.00 4.34
C TYR A 48 -25.25 8.82 5.47
N HIS A 49 -25.39 8.38 6.73
CA HIS A 49 -24.74 9.04 7.85
C HIS A 49 -23.20 9.02 7.78
N ARG A 50 -22.64 8.02 7.09
CA ARG A 50 -21.19 7.83 7.00
C ARG A 50 -20.58 8.33 5.69
N PHE A 51 -21.34 8.28 4.62
CA PHE A 51 -20.91 8.63 3.29
C PHE A 51 -21.99 9.52 2.64
N SER A 52 -21.70 10.81 2.53
CA SER A 52 -22.62 11.78 1.95
C SER A 52 -22.92 11.48 0.49
N THR A 53 -21.93 10.97 -0.23
CA THR A 53 -22.03 10.60 -1.65
C THR A 53 -21.42 9.22 -1.92
N VAL A 54 -21.73 8.67 -3.09
CA VAL A 54 -21.05 7.45 -3.59
C VAL A 54 -19.57 7.72 -3.82
N ASN A 55 -19.18 8.92 -4.25
CA ASN A 55 -17.78 9.28 -4.42
C ASN A 55 -17.03 9.32 -3.09
N ASP A 56 -17.63 9.81 -2.01
CA ASP A 56 -17.03 9.76 -0.66
C ASP A 56 -16.83 8.31 -0.20
N LEU A 57 -17.77 7.43 -0.52
CA LEU A 57 -17.64 6.00 -0.22
C LEU A 57 -16.54 5.35 -1.04
N LEU A 58 -16.47 5.58 -2.36
CA LEU A 58 -15.42 5.05 -3.23
C LEU A 58 -14.03 5.58 -2.84
N GLY A 59 -13.94 6.88 -2.49
CA GLY A 59 -12.73 7.49 -1.97
C GLY A 59 -12.27 6.86 -0.67
N SER A 60 -13.19 6.62 0.26
CA SER A 60 -12.91 5.95 1.53
C SER A 60 -12.46 4.50 1.34
N MET A 61 -13.07 3.78 0.41
CA MET A 61 -12.71 2.42 0.04
C MET A 61 -11.29 2.36 -0.52
N TRP A 62 -10.95 3.24 -1.46
CA TRP A 62 -9.63 3.32 -2.06
C TRP A 62 -8.57 3.71 -1.02
N LEU A 63 -8.83 4.76 -0.22
CA LEU A 63 -7.96 5.22 0.84
C LEU A 63 -7.65 4.13 1.89
N ARG A 64 -8.65 3.33 2.26
CA ARG A 64 -8.46 2.17 3.15
C ARG A 64 -7.47 1.17 2.55
N GLY A 65 -7.63 0.81 1.28
CA GLY A 65 -6.72 -0.11 0.58
C GLY A 65 -5.28 0.42 0.56
N VAL A 66 -5.08 1.70 0.22
CA VAL A 66 -3.76 2.33 0.23
C VAL A 66 -3.14 2.32 1.62
N ARG A 67 -3.87 2.74 2.65
CA ARG A 67 -3.36 2.76 4.03
C ARG A 67 -2.97 1.38 4.54
N ARG A 68 -3.74 0.33 4.21
CA ARG A 68 -3.39 -1.05 4.58
C ARG A 68 -2.11 -1.51 3.90
N SER A 69 -1.94 -1.20 2.61
CA SER A 69 -0.72 -1.51 1.85
C SER A 69 0.49 -0.76 2.40
N GLN A 70 0.35 0.55 2.63
CA GLN A 70 1.44 1.40 3.12
C GLN A 70 1.86 1.07 4.56
N ALA A 71 0.93 0.71 5.44
CA ALA A 71 1.24 0.41 6.83
C ALA A 71 2.31 -0.68 6.96
N ARG A 72 2.19 -1.77 6.20
CA ARG A 72 3.16 -2.87 6.20
C ARG A 72 4.49 -2.46 5.60
N PHE A 73 4.46 -1.69 4.52
CA PHE A 73 5.65 -1.17 3.87
C PHE A 73 6.45 -0.25 4.80
N LEU A 74 5.76 0.69 5.45
CA LEU A 74 6.37 1.66 6.37
C LEU A 74 6.93 1.00 7.64
N GLU A 75 6.28 -0.04 8.15
CA GLU A 75 6.76 -0.84 9.28
C GLU A 75 8.15 -1.41 9.00
N GLN A 76 8.36 -1.97 7.79
CA GLN A 76 9.67 -2.53 7.41
C GLN A 76 10.75 -1.46 7.27
N LEU A 77 10.40 -0.25 6.83
CA LEU A 77 11.36 0.87 6.71
C LEU A 77 11.75 1.48 8.06
N GLY A 78 10.89 1.38 9.06
CA GLY A 78 11.13 1.89 10.42
C GLY A 78 12.05 1.00 11.26
N ALA A 79 12.39 -0.21 10.82
CA ALA A 79 13.27 -1.11 11.53
C ALA A 79 14.72 -0.60 11.54
N ASP A 80 15.36 -0.65 12.72
CA ASP A 80 16.79 -0.42 12.86
C ASP A 80 17.58 -1.57 12.19
N GLY A 81 18.77 -1.26 11.66
CA GLY A 81 19.64 -2.26 11.07
C GLY A 81 20.11 -1.92 9.66
N ASP A 82 20.45 -2.95 8.88
CA ASP A 82 20.95 -2.81 7.51
C ASP A 82 19.90 -2.17 6.60
N PRO A 83 20.19 -1.02 5.96
CA PRO A 83 19.26 -0.35 5.08
C PRO A 83 18.90 -1.15 3.82
N VAL A 84 19.77 -2.05 3.35
CA VAL A 84 19.50 -2.93 2.21
C VAL A 84 18.47 -3.99 2.61
N GLU A 85 18.61 -4.60 3.78
CA GLU A 85 17.63 -5.58 4.27
C GLU A 85 16.28 -4.93 4.58
N ALA A 86 16.26 -3.72 5.15
CA ALA A 86 15.03 -2.95 5.34
C ALA A 86 14.34 -2.63 3.99
N ALA A 87 15.11 -2.25 2.97
CA ALA A 87 14.63 -2.01 1.62
C ALA A 87 14.02 -3.27 0.99
N VAL A 88 14.70 -4.41 1.11
CA VAL A 88 14.20 -5.72 0.62
C VAL A 88 12.91 -6.08 1.33
N ALA A 89 12.86 -5.98 2.67
CA ALA A 89 11.68 -6.31 3.44
C ALA A 89 10.48 -5.41 3.06
N ALA A 90 10.71 -4.10 2.87
CA ALA A 90 9.68 -3.16 2.42
C ALA A 90 9.15 -3.51 1.02
N GLY A 91 10.02 -3.79 0.07
CA GLY A 91 9.58 -4.21 -1.28
C GLY A 91 8.82 -5.54 -1.26
N LEU A 92 9.22 -6.49 -0.42
CA LEU A 92 8.51 -7.77 -0.24
C LEU A 92 7.14 -7.59 0.45
N ALA A 93 6.95 -6.56 1.28
CA ALA A 93 5.66 -6.26 1.90
C ALA A 93 4.57 -5.99 0.85
N ILE A 94 4.92 -5.52 -0.35
CA ILE A 94 3.98 -5.34 -1.48
C ILE A 94 3.48 -6.72 -1.98
N HIS A 95 4.38 -7.67 -2.13
CA HIS A 95 4.02 -9.05 -2.48
C HIS A 95 3.17 -9.69 -1.38
N ASP A 96 3.58 -9.56 -0.12
CA ASP A 96 2.92 -10.17 1.02
C ASP A 96 1.51 -9.58 1.23
N PHE A 97 1.33 -8.27 0.97
CA PHE A 97 0.01 -7.64 0.92
C PHE A 97 -0.86 -8.24 -0.18
N ALA A 98 -0.31 -8.47 -1.38
CA ALA A 98 -1.06 -9.09 -2.48
C ALA A 98 -1.51 -10.52 -2.16
N GLN A 99 -0.77 -11.25 -1.34
CA GLN A 99 -1.15 -12.59 -0.88
C GLN A 99 -2.21 -12.57 0.23
N GLN A 100 -2.09 -11.64 1.18
CA GLN A 100 -2.94 -11.61 2.38
C GLN A 100 -4.24 -10.83 2.17
N GLU A 101 -4.22 -9.80 1.32
CA GLU A 101 -5.34 -8.91 1.02
C GLU A 101 -5.59 -8.83 -0.51
N PRO A 102 -5.81 -9.98 -1.18
CA PRO A 102 -5.80 -10.03 -2.65
C PRO A 102 -6.86 -9.13 -3.30
N ALA A 103 -7.99 -8.92 -2.64
CA ALA A 103 -9.05 -8.06 -3.15
C ALA A 103 -8.67 -6.57 -3.11
N ASP A 104 -8.08 -6.09 -2.01
CA ASP A 104 -7.60 -4.71 -1.91
C ASP A 104 -6.39 -4.51 -2.84
N ALA A 105 -5.46 -5.46 -2.89
CA ALA A 105 -4.31 -5.41 -3.80
C ALA A 105 -4.74 -5.35 -5.27
N ARG A 106 -5.75 -6.14 -5.67
CA ARG A 106 -6.33 -6.10 -7.01
C ARG A 106 -6.98 -4.75 -7.31
N LEU A 107 -7.71 -4.17 -6.35
CA LEU A 107 -8.31 -2.84 -6.49
C LEU A 107 -7.23 -1.81 -6.84
N LEU A 108 -6.15 -1.75 -6.06
CA LEU A 108 -5.07 -0.78 -6.24
C LEU A 108 -4.26 -1.02 -7.53
N ALA A 109 -4.13 -2.28 -7.97
CA ALA A 109 -3.41 -2.62 -9.18
C ALA A 109 -4.21 -2.38 -10.46
N ALA A 110 -5.53 -2.59 -10.43
CA ALA A 110 -6.40 -2.54 -11.60
C ALA A 110 -6.97 -1.13 -11.86
N LEU A 111 -7.17 -0.34 -10.82
CA LEU A 111 -7.87 0.93 -10.89
C LEU A 111 -7.02 2.07 -10.34
N ARG A 112 -6.94 3.17 -11.07
CA ARG A 112 -6.37 4.42 -10.57
C ARG A 112 -7.41 5.16 -9.74
N ARG A 113 -6.93 5.98 -8.80
CA ARG A 113 -7.84 6.83 -8.01
C ARG A 113 -8.74 7.68 -8.90
N GLU A 114 -8.17 8.32 -9.90
CA GLU A 114 -8.83 9.25 -10.82
C GLU A 114 -9.91 8.57 -11.67
N ASP A 115 -9.75 7.27 -11.96
CA ASP A 115 -10.72 6.49 -12.71
C ASP A 115 -11.90 5.99 -11.84
N LEU A 116 -11.65 5.87 -10.52
CA LEU A 116 -12.59 5.30 -9.56
C LEU A 116 -13.35 6.37 -8.79
N VAL A 117 -12.65 7.40 -8.35
CA VAL A 117 -13.15 8.41 -7.42
C VAL A 117 -13.39 9.72 -8.17
N GLY A 118 -14.65 10.10 -8.30
CA GLY A 118 -15.03 11.42 -8.81
C GLY A 118 -14.79 12.52 -7.75
N GLU A 119 -15.53 13.61 -7.87
CA GLU A 119 -15.46 14.70 -6.90
C GLU A 119 -15.91 14.25 -5.52
N VAL A 120 -15.03 14.40 -4.54
CA VAL A 120 -15.27 14.08 -3.12
C VAL A 120 -15.85 15.31 -2.44
N THR A 121 -16.94 15.13 -1.70
CA THR A 121 -17.64 16.25 -1.03
C THR A 121 -17.23 16.39 0.44
N ASP A 122 -16.69 15.34 1.07
CA ASP A 122 -16.14 15.40 2.43
C ASP A 122 -14.74 16.04 2.42
N PRO A 123 -14.55 17.24 3.01
CA PRO A 123 -13.25 17.93 3.03
C PRO A 123 -12.16 17.14 3.76
N ALA A 124 -12.50 16.39 4.80
CA ALA A 124 -11.53 15.59 5.56
C ALA A 124 -11.05 14.41 4.72
N LEU A 125 -11.94 13.77 3.96
CA LEU A 125 -11.58 12.72 3.02
C LEU A 125 -10.74 13.27 1.86
N ALA A 126 -11.09 14.43 1.31
CA ALA A 126 -10.33 15.08 0.24
C ALA A 126 -8.90 15.38 0.67
N ALA A 127 -8.69 15.95 1.87
CA ALA A 127 -7.38 16.16 2.46
C ALA A 127 -6.61 14.84 2.64
N ALA A 128 -7.24 13.83 3.22
CA ALA A 128 -6.61 12.53 3.44
C ALA A 128 -6.20 11.83 2.13
N LEU A 129 -6.98 11.95 1.06
CA LEU A 129 -6.64 11.45 -0.28
C LEU A 129 -5.47 12.21 -0.90
N SER A 130 -5.36 13.52 -0.65
CA SER A 130 -4.26 14.36 -1.14
C SER A 130 -2.94 14.00 -0.46
N GLU A 131 -2.97 13.76 0.85
CA GLU A 131 -1.80 13.59 1.71
C GLU A 131 -1.37 12.13 1.88
N VAL A 132 -2.13 11.16 1.34
CA VAL A 132 -1.93 9.73 1.60
C VAL A 132 -0.53 9.22 1.29
N ASN A 133 0.18 9.86 0.36
CA ASN A 133 1.53 9.46 -0.03
C ASN A 133 2.65 10.27 0.66
N ASP A 134 2.33 11.24 1.53
CA ASP A 134 3.35 12.12 2.11
C ASP A 134 4.29 11.35 3.05
N GLN A 135 3.72 10.49 3.89
CA GLN A 135 4.51 9.65 4.77
C GLN A 135 5.39 8.66 3.99
N LEU A 136 4.86 8.09 2.92
CA LEU A 136 5.62 7.19 2.03
C LEU A 136 6.80 7.93 1.37
N ARG A 137 6.58 9.14 0.84
CA ARG A 137 7.63 9.97 0.25
C ARG A 137 8.72 10.33 1.26
N ALA A 138 8.33 10.69 2.48
CA ALA A 138 9.27 10.98 3.56
C ALA A 138 10.10 9.74 3.92
N ALA A 139 9.48 8.57 4.04
CA ALA A 139 10.15 7.30 4.36
C ALA A 139 11.13 6.86 3.25
N LEU A 140 10.75 6.99 1.97
CA LEU A 140 11.64 6.70 0.83
C LEU A 140 12.84 7.66 0.79
N THR A 141 12.62 8.93 1.11
CA THR A 141 13.71 9.94 1.23
C THR A 141 14.67 9.58 2.36
N ALA A 142 14.15 9.14 3.51
CA ALA A 142 14.97 8.69 4.65
C ALA A 142 15.75 7.41 4.30
N LEU A 143 15.12 6.45 3.63
CA LEU A 143 15.79 5.23 3.16
C LEU A 143 16.90 5.55 2.16
N ALA A 144 16.66 6.42 1.18
CA ALA A 144 17.68 6.86 0.23
C ALA A 144 18.90 7.45 0.94
N ARG A 145 18.67 8.26 1.99
CA ARG A 145 19.76 8.83 2.80
C ARG A 145 20.56 7.75 3.55
N ARG A 146 19.90 6.70 4.03
CA ARG A 146 20.57 5.55 4.68
C ARG A 146 21.38 4.72 3.67
N LEU A 147 20.86 4.51 2.45
CA LEU A 147 21.49 3.69 1.40
C LEU A 147 22.68 4.39 0.72
N TYR A 148 22.55 5.69 0.43
CA TYR A 148 23.49 6.43 -0.41
C TYR A 148 24.29 7.50 0.35
N GLY A 149 24.03 7.70 1.65
CA GLY A 149 24.59 8.82 2.43
C GLY A 149 23.97 10.19 2.14
N HIS A 150 23.12 10.29 1.12
CA HIS A 150 22.40 11.51 0.73
C HIS A 150 21.01 11.17 0.16
N ALA A 151 20.17 12.21 0.01
CA ALA A 151 18.83 12.08 -0.57
C ALA A 151 18.68 13.02 -1.77
N SER A 152 19.62 12.92 -2.74
CA SER A 152 19.45 13.60 -4.02
C SER A 152 18.22 13.04 -4.77
N ARG A 153 17.71 13.77 -5.75
CA ARG A 153 16.60 13.33 -6.58
C ARG A 153 16.88 11.95 -7.20
N ASP A 154 18.07 11.74 -7.72
CA ASP A 154 18.48 10.47 -8.32
C ASP A 154 18.52 9.32 -7.29
N ALA A 155 19.04 9.55 -6.08
CA ALA A 155 19.05 8.55 -5.02
C ALA A 155 17.64 8.15 -4.58
N VAL A 156 16.71 9.10 -4.44
CA VAL A 156 15.31 8.84 -4.11
C VAL A 156 14.62 8.10 -5.24
N GLU A 157 14.86 8.46 -6.50
CA GLU A 157 14.31 7.81 -7.69
C GLU A 157 14.76 6.34 -7.77
N ARG A 158 16.05 6.07 -7.62
CA ARG A 158 16.61 4.70 -7.59
C ARG A 158 16.01 3.87 -6.46
N THR A 159 15.89 4.46 -5.27
CA THR A 159 15.26 3.79 -4.13
C THR A 159 13.80 3.45 -4.44
N THR A 160 13.03 4.39 -4.97
CA THR A 160 11.62 4.20 -5.34
C THR A 160 11.48 3.10 -6.39
N CYS A 161 12.29 3.16 -7.45
CA CYS A 161 12.31 2.14 -8.50
C CYS A 161 12.57 0.73 -7.92
N ALA A 162 13.58 0.58 -7.05
CA ALA A 162 13.93 -0.71 -6.47
C ALA A 162 12.86 -1.27 -5.53
N VAL A 163 12.30 -0.45 -4.62
CA VAL A 163 11.45 -0.95 -3.53
C VAL A 163 9.95 -0.76 -3.74
N VAL A 164 9.55 0.04 -4.74
CA VAL A 164 8.13 0.28 -5.07
C VAL A 164 7.79 -0.21 -6.47
N ASP A 165 8.43 0.36 -7.51
CA ASP A 165 8.00 0.15 -8.90
C ASP A 165 8.26 -1.29 -9.35
N LEU A 166 9.42 -1.83 -9.02
CA LEU A 166 9.80 -3.20 -9.38
C LEU A 166 8.87 -4.24 -8.72
N PRO A 167 8.62 -4.21 -7.39
CA PRO A 167 7.66 -5.10 -6.76
C PRO A 167 6.22 -4.91 -7.26
N GLN A 168 5.76 -3.66 -7.44
CA GLN A 168 4.43 -3.40 -7.98
C GLN A 168 4.28 -3.95 -9.40
N GLY A 169 5.27 -3.73 -10.27
CA GLY A 169 5.27 -4.27 -11.61
C GLY A 169 5.18 -5.80 -11.65
N ALA A 170 5.93 -6.48 -10.77
CA ALA A 170 5.94 -7.94 -10.69
C ALA A 170 4.60 -8.54 -10.25
N VAL A 171 3.93 -7.92 -9.26
CA VAL A 171 2.64 -8.43 -8.76
C VAL A 171 1.45 -8.00 -9.62
N ARG A 172 1.52 -6.80 -10.23
CA ARG A 172 0.42 -6.18 -10.97
C ARG A 172 -0.12 -7.06 -12.08
N ARG A 173 0.77 -7.70 -12.87
CA ARG A 173 0.37 -8.57 -13.99
C ARG A 173 -0.54 -9.73 -13.56
N HIS A 174 -0.36 -10.23 -12.34
CA HIS A 174 -1.19 -11.30 -11.78
C HIS A 174 -2.52 -10.74 -11.27
N LEU A 175 -2.45 -9.65 -10.50
CA LEU A 175 -3.62 -9.02 -9.86
C LEU A 175 -4.65 -8.52 -10.89
N VAL A 176 -4.21 -7.85 -11.96
CA VAL A 176 -5.14 -7.34 -12.99
C VAL A 176 -5.83 -8.46 -13.76
N ASN A 177 -5.18 -9.61 -13.90
CA ASN A 177 -5.75 -10.81 -14.52
C ASN A 177 -6.56 -11.67 -13.53
N GLY A 178 -6.69 -11.25 -12.27
CA GLY A 178 -7.42 -11.99 -11.24
C GLY A 178 -6.77 -13.33 -10.87
N VAL A 179 -5.45 -13.48 -11.09
CA VAL A 179 -4.70 -14.70 -10.79
C VAL A 179 -3.87 -14.47 -9.53
N ALA A 180 -3.72 -15.51 -8.71
CA ALA A 180 -2.85 -15.47 -7.54
C ALA A 180 -1.39 -15.22 -7.94
N VAL A 181 -0.67 -14.40 -7.16
CA VAL A 181 0.76 -14.17 -7.39
C VAL A 181 1.51 -15.45 -7.00
N PRO A 182 2.33 -16.06 -7.89
CA PRO A 182 3.06 -17.28 -7.57
C PRO A 182 4.07 -17.08 -6.43
N GLY A 183 4.23 -18.10 -5.57
CA GLY A 183 5.13 -18.01 -4.41
C GLY A 183 6.61 -17.77 -4.75
N ASN A 184 7.08 -18.25 -5.93
CA ASN A 184 8.45 -18.02 -6.39
C ASN A 184 8.75 -16.55 -6.76
N VAL A 185 7.72 -15.72 -6.99
CA VAL A 185 7.89 -14.28 -7.25
C VAL A 185 8.54 -13.59 -6.07
N ARG A 186 8.27 -14.02 -4.84
CA ARG A 186 8.84 -13.43 -3.63
C ARG A 186 10.37 -13.53 -3.59
N SER A 187 10.93 -14.71 -3.88
CA SER A 187 12.40 -14.90 -3.90
C SER A 187 13.07 -14.17 -5.05
N GLN A 188 12.42 -14.14 -6.23
CA GLN A 188 12.89 -13.38 -7.38
C GLN A 188 12.93 -11.87 -7.09
N LEU A 189 11.89 -11.34 -6.43
CA LEU A 189 11.84 -9.95 -6.00
C LEU A 189 12.94 -9.61 -5.02
N ALA A 190 13.18 -10.45 -4.01
CA ALA A 190 14.25 -10.24 -3.04
C ALA A 190 15.62 -10.11 -3.73
N ALA A 191 15.91 -11.00 -4.67
CA ALA A 191 17.17 -10.96 -5.45
C ALA A 191 17.24 -9.71 -6.34
N ALA A 192 16.16 -9.37 -7.02
CA ALA A 192 16.11 -8.22 -7.93
C ALA A 192 16.25 -6.87 -7.17
N ILE A 193 15.59 -6.73 -6.01
CA ILE A 193 15.72 -5.53 -5.19
C ILE A 193 17.15 -5.36 -4.70
N ARG A 194 17.79 -6.43 -4.18
CA ARG A 194 19.20 -6.37 -3.77
C ARG A 194 20.12 -5.95 -4.92
N ALA A 195 19.94 -6.52 -6.09
CA ALA A 195 20.75 -6.20 -7.27
C ALA A 195 20.54 -4.75 -7.79
N ALA A 196 19.39 -4.14 -7.49
CA ALA A 196 19.07 -2.76 -7.87
C ALA A 196 19.57 -1.71 -6.87
N LEU A 197 19.97 -2.13 -5.68
CA LEU A 197 20.48 -1.27 -4.61
C LEU A 197 22.02 -1.20 -4.64
N PRO A 198 22.64 -0.15 -4.05
CA PRO A 198 24.08 -0.09 -3.91
C PRO A 198 24.59 -1.20 -2.98
N ASP A 199 25.83 -1.63 -3.19
CA ASP A 199 26.51 -2.45 -2.22
C ASP A 199 26.51 -1.75 -0.85
N PRO A 200 26.37 -2.50 0.25
CA PRO A 200 26.44 -1.90 1.58
C PRO A 200 27.78 -1.15 1.73
N PRO A 201 27.78 0.04 2.36
CA PRO A 201 29.01 0.78 2.57
C PRO A 201 30.00 -0.12 3.32
N VAL A 202 31.16 -0.34 2.73
CA VAL A 202 32.25 -1.12 3.35
C VAL A 202 32.60 -0.44 4.67
N ASP A 203 32.44 -1.13 5.80
CA ASP A 203 32.82 -0.58 7.11
C ASP A 203 34.33 -0.35 7.11
N PRO A 204 34.82 0.92 7.19
CA PRO A 204 36.25 1.19 7.16
C PRO A 204 37.00 0.55 8.33
N LYS A 205 36.28 0.05 9.35
CA LYS A 205 36.87 -0.65 10.50
C LYS A 205 37.08 -2.16 10.24
N ALA A 206 36.29 -2.76 9.35
CA ALA A 206 36.46 -4.17 8.97
C ALA A 206 37.77 -4.38 8.18
N SER A 207 38.10 -3.46 7.27
CA SER A 207 39.31 -3.52 6.45
C SER A 207 40.61 -3.35 7.23
N ARG A 208 40.58 -2.83 8.47
CA ARG A 208 41.79 -2.68 9.33
C ARG A 208 42.14 -3.93 10.10
N LYS A 209 41.23 -4.88 10.31
CA LYS A 209 41.51 -6.13 11.02
C LYS A 209 42.25 -7.16 10.17
N GLU A 210 41.99 -7.21 8.86
CA GLU A 210 42.67 -8.18 7.97
C GLU A 210 44.14 -7.83 7.67
N CYS A 211 44.56 -6.59 7.87
CA CYS A 211 45.96 -6.19 7.66
C CYS A 211 46.83 -6.36 8.91
N SER A 212 46.28 -6.76 10.07
CA SER A 212 46.99 -6.88 11.35
C SER A 212 47.49 -8.29 11.67
N ASP A 213 46.96 -9.31 10.95
CA ASP A 213 47.27 -10.72 11.22
C ASP A 213 48.30 -11.34 10.25
N VAL A 214 48.99 -10.51 9.47
CA VAL A 214 50.13 -10.95 8.63
C VAL A 214 51.38 -10.24 9.09
N ARG A 215 51.90 -10.68 10.23
CA ARG A 215 53.32 -10.52 10.64
C ARG A 215 53.74 -11.66 11.57
#